data_f308362b50c55577a3c98324cfc9bc72
#
_entry.id   f308362b50c55577a3c98324cfc9bc72
#
_cell.length_a   1.000
_cell.length_b   1.000
_cell.length_c   1.000
_cell.angle_alpha   90.00
_cell.angle_beta   90.00
_cell.angle_gamma   90.00
#
_symmetry.space_group_name_H-M   'P 1'
#
loop_
_entity.id
_entity.type
_entity.pdbx_description
1 polymer ?
#
loop_
_entity_poly.entity_id
_entity_poly.type
_entity_poly.pdbx_seq_one_letter_code
_entity_poly.pdbx_strand_id
1 'polypeptide(L)'
;IPDLDVFGGVFGMSPEDSLAFHRGISHSIFFAVLAPLLLALYTHWFYKNQHHKSTGLKWSTTIAGILFMIFCGAIINFIPYVATQSISFLTLAIVLGLIAFLSYRLITRYTTQEQEDVDMPYWRWYVLFFVAILTHPILDCCTNYGTQLFQPFSDVRLAWNNISVADPLYTLP
;
A
#
# COMPACT_ATOMS: atom_id res chain seq x y z
N ILE A 1 -0.28 1.40 3.75
CA ILE A 1 -0.94 0.86 4.97
C ILE A 1 -1.70 1.97 5.71
N PRO A 2 -1.13 3.16 6.00
CA PRO A 2 -1.90 4.21 6.69
C PRO A 2 -3.23 4.53 5.99
N ASP A 3 -3.25 4.70 4.69
CA ASP A 3 -4.46 5.08 3.91
C ASP A 3 -5.54 3.98 3.79
N LEU A 4 -5.36 2.83 4.42
CA LEU A 4 -6.43 1.81 4.51
C LEU A 4 -7.63 2.30 5.32
N ASP A 5 -7.48 3.34 6.11
CA ASP A 5 -8.55 3.98 6.87
C ASP A 5 -9.61 4.68 5.98
N VAL A 6 -9.28 4.99 4.72
CA VAL A 6 -10.25 5.50 3.71
C VAL A 6 -11.45 4.55 3.55
N PHE A 7 -11.26 3.25 3.76
CA PHE A 7 -12.38 2.30 3.73
C PHE A 7 -13.40 2.48 4.87
N GLY A 8 -13.14 3.32 5.87
CA GLY A 8 -14.12 3.68 6.91
C GLY A 8 -15.45 4.19 6.33
N GLY A 9 -15.42 4.92 5.22
CA GLY A 9 -16.62 5.36 4.51
C GLY A 9 -17.49 4.21 3.95
N VAL A 10 -16.90 3.06 3.65
CA VAL A 10 -17.61 1.85 3.19
C VAL A 10 -18.43 1.23 4.33
N PHE A 11 -18.03 1.48 5.59
CA PHE A 11 -18.70 0.99 6.79
C PHE A 11 -19.78 1.95 7.34
N GLY A 12 -20.23 2.93 6.54
CA GLY A 12 -21.35 3.80 6.86
C GLY A 12 -21.01 5.01 7.74
N MET A 13 -19.73 5.39 7.83
CA MET A 13 -19.34 6.65 8.47
C MET A 13 -19.81 7.84 7.64
N SER A 14 -20.19 8.95 8.31
CA SER A 14 -20.47 10.19 7.60
C SER A 14 -19.21 10.69 6.86
N PRO A 15 -19.33 11.50 5.80
CA PRO A 15 -18.17 12.07 5.11
C PRO A 15 -17.25 12.87 6.04
N GLU A 16 -17.81 13.55 7.04
CA GLU A 16 -17.08 14.35 8.04
C GLU A 16 -16.31 13.42 9.01
N ASP A 17 -16.96 12.36 9.51
CA ASP A 17 -16.34 11.39 10.40
C ASP A 17 -15.27 10.58 9.65
N SER A 18 -15.52 10.22 8.39
CA SER A 18 -14.53 9.54 7.54
C SER A 18 -13.30 10.41 7.32
N LEU A 19 -13.48 11.72 7.09
CA LEU A 19 -12.36 12.66 6.92
C LEU A 19 -11.60 12.91 8.23
N ALA A 20 -12.32 12.92 9.36
CA ALA A 20 -11.71 13.05 10.69
C ALA A 20 -10.94 11.79 11.08
N PHE A 21 -11.46 10.62 10.72
CA PHE A 21 -10.82 9.32 10.95
C PHE A 21 -9.62 9.12 10.03
N HIS A 22 -9.73 9.56 8.77
CA HIS A 22 -8.63 9.56 7.83
C HIS A 22 -7.51 10.48 8.30
N ARG A 23 -6.27 10.00 8.26
CA ARG A 23 -5.07 10.66 8.82
C ARG A 23 -5.11 10.84 10.35
N GLY A 24 -5.88 9.99 11.03
CA GLY A 24 -5.92 9.87 12.48
C GLY A 24 -4.83 8.92 13.01
N ILE A 25 -5.24 7.94 13.81
CA ILE A 25 -4.32 7.04 14.54
C ILE A 25 -3.36 6.26 13.63
N SER A 26 -3.80 5.86 12.44
CA SER A 26 -2.98 5.15 11.44
C SER A 26 -1.82 5.98 10.89
N HIS A 27 -1.94 7.32 10.98
CA HIS A 27 -0.92 8.28 10.57
C HIS A 27 -0.16 8.88 11.76
N SER A 28 -0.31 8.32 12.95
CA SER A 28 0.38 8.80 14.15
C SER A 28 1.78 8.22 14.29
N ILE A 29 2.65 8.92 15.02
CA ILE A 29 3.96 8.41 15.43
C ILE A 29 3.79 7.13 16.27
N PHE A 30 2.74 7.06 17.10
CA PHE A 30 2.43 5.89 17.90
C PHE A 30 2.22 4.65 17.01
N PHE A 31 1.42 4.77 15.95
CA PHE A 31 1.23 3.71 14.97
C PHE A 31 2.53 3.39 14.23
N ALA A 32 3.28 4.41 13.83
CA ALA A 32 4.55 4.25 13.12
C ALA A 32 5.62 3.52 13.95
N VAL A 33 5.51 3.53 15.28
CA VAL A 33 6.39 2.76 16.18
C VAL A 33 5.87 1.33 16.38
N LEU A 34 4.56 1.16 16.61
CA LEU A 34 3.98 -0.15 16.97
C LEU A 34 3.76 -1.08 15.78
N ALA A 35 3.25 -0.58 14.65
CA ALA A 35 2.99 -1.41 13.50
C ALA A 35 4.26 -2.10 12.94
N PRO A 36 5.42 -1.42 12.85
CA PRO A 36 6.68 -2.05 12.47
C PRO A 36 7.13 -3.18 13.38
N LEU A 37 6.83 -3.12 14.70
CA LEU A 37 7.16 -4.21 15.61
C LEU A 37 6.48 -5.51 15.19
N LEU A 38 5.18 -5.45 14.92
CA LEU A 38 4.39 -6.61 14.51
C LEU A 38 4.79 -7.09 13.11
N LEU A 39 4.98 -6.18 12.17
CA LEU A 39 5.41 -6.50 10.81
C LEU A 39 6.80 -7.14 10.80
N ALA A 40 7.73 -6.61 11.58
CA ALA A 40 9.08 -7.14 11.68
C ALA A 40 9.10 -8.52 12.35
N LEU A 41 8.30 -8.74 13.42
CA LEU A 41 8.15 -10.05 14.06
C LEU A 41 7.60 -11.08 13.07
N TYR A 42 6.52 -10.74 12.38
CA TYR A 42 5.92 -11.62 11.39
C TYR A 42 6.90 -11.93 10.24
N THR A 43 7.55 -10.92 9.68
CA THR A 43 8.46 -11.09 8.54
C THR A 43 9.70 -11.88 8.95
N HIS A 44 10.30 -11.56 10.11
CA HIS A 44 11.44 -12.31 10.62
C HIS A 44 11.07 -13.79 10.87
N TRP A 45 9.95 -14.07 11.55
CA TRP A 45 9.44 -15.42 11.75
C TRP A 45 9.20 -16.15 10.43
N PHE A 46 8.59 -15.48 9.46
CA PHE A 46 8.26 -16.02 8.15
C PHE A 46 9.51 -16.47 7.36
N TYR A 47 10.54 -15.61 7.33
CA TYR A 47 11.79 -15.94 6.65
C TYR A 47 12.63 -16.94 7.42
N LYS A 48 12.71 -16.83 8.75
CA LYS A 48 13.45 -17.75 9.61
C LYS A 48 12.92 -19.18 9.49
N ASN A 49 11.61 -19.37 9.40
CA ASN A 49 10.99 -20.69 9.23
C ASN A 49 10.89 -21.13 7.75
N GLN A 50 11.51 -20.42 6.84
CA GLN A 50 11.56 -20.71 5.40
C GLN A 50 10.18 -20.87 4.73
N HIS A 51 9.14 -20.24 5.27
CA HIS A 51 7.80 -20.28 4.70
C HIS A 51 7.75 -19.72 3.26
N HIS A 52 8.62 -18.75 2.94
CA HIS A 52 8.77 -18.18 1.60
C HIS A 52 9.18 -19.21 0.53
N LYS A 53 9.80 -20.34 0.93
CA LYS A 53 10.18 -21.44 0.03
C LYS A 53 9.05 -22.42 -0.25
N SER A 54 7.94 -22.35 0.51
CA SER A 54 6.79 -23.23 0.31
C SER A 54 6.18 -23.06 -1.08
N THR A 55 6.11 -24.16 -1.83
CA THR A 55 5.51 -24.16 -3.18
C THR A 55 4.05 -23.72 -3.16
N GLY A 56 3.28 -24.17 -2.16
CA GLY A 56 1.89 -23.78 -2.01
C GLY A 56 1.74 -22.27 -1.80
N LEU A 57 2.60 -21.67 -0.98
CA LEU A 57 2.57 -20.23 -0.75
C LEU A 57 3.02 -19.45 -1.99
N LYS A 58 4.05 -19.90 -2.70
CA LYS A 58 4.48 -19.27 -3.94
C LYS A 58 3.35 -19.21 -4.96
N TRP A 59 2.61 -20.30 -5.13
CA TRP A 59 1.48 -20.33 -6.05
C TRP A 59 0.30 -19.50 -5.56
N SER A 60 -0.04 -19.55 -4.27
CA SER A 60 -1.15 -18.74 -3.74
C SER A 60 -0.88 -17.24 -3.86
N THR A 61 0.33 -16.79 -3.55
CA THR A 61 0.73 -15.37 -3.71
C THR A 61 0.78 -14.95 -5.17
N THR A 62 1.24 -15.84 -6.07
CA THR A 62 1.23 -15.58 -7.52
C THR A 62 -0.19 -15.42 -8.05
N ILE A 63 -1.09 -16.33 -7.69
CA ILE A 63 -2.51 -16.24 -8.07
C ILE A 63 -3.15 -14.97 -7.52
N ALA A 64 -2.92 -14.67 -6.23
CA ALA A 64 -3.43 -13.44 -5.62
C ALA A 64 -2.89 -12.18 -6.32
N GLY A 65 -1.61 -12.16 -6.69
CA GLY A 65 -1.01 -11.05 -7.45
C GLY A 65 -1.62 -10.89 -8.85
N ILE A 66 -1.88 -11.98 -9.55
CA ILE A 66 -2.54 -11.96 -10.87
C ILE A 66 -3.98 -11.44 -10.74
N LEU A 67 -4.73 -11.94 -9.77
CA LEU A 67 -6.10 -11.47 -9.51
C LEU A 67 -6.13 -9.99 -9.15
N PHE A 68 -5.17 -9.52 -8.35
CA PHE A 68 -5.03 -8.11 -8.03
C PHE A 68 -4.73 -7.25 -9.27
N MET A 69 -3.84 -7.70 -10.16
CA MET A 69 -3.55 -7.00 -11.42
C MET A 69 -4.79 -6.94 -12.33
N ILE A 70 -5.56 -8.03 -12.42
CA ILE A 70 -6.83 -8.05 -13.17
C ILE A 70 -7.82 -7.05 -12.58
N PHE A 71 -7.96 -7.01 -11.26
CA PHE A 71 -8.83 -6.07 -10.55
C PHE A 71 -8.43 -4.62 -10.82
N CYS A 72 -7.15 -4.28 -10.70
CA CYS A 72 -6.65 -2.94 -11.03
C CYS A 72 -6.87 -2.59 -12.50
N GLY A 73 -6.63 -3.52 -13.42
CA GLY A 73 -6.88 -3.34 -14.84
C GLY A 73 -8.36 -3.11 -15.16
N ALA A 74 -9.27 -3.79 -14.46
CA ALA A 74 -10.70 -3.57 -14.57
C ALA A 74 -11.08 -2.15 -14.14
N ILE A 75 -10.55 -1.66 -13.01
CA ILE A 75 -10.79 -0.28 -12.52
C ILE A 75 -10.27 0.75 -13.53
N ILE A 76 -9.06 0.58 -14.07
CA ILE A 76 -8.45 1.49 -15.05
C ILE A 76 -9.32 1.63 -16.29
N ASN A 77 -9.99 0.55 -16.74
CA ASN A 77 -10.89 0.61 -17.88
C ASN A 77 -12.32 1.06 -17.51
N PHE A 78 -12.77 0.79 -16.28
CA PHE A 78 -14.11 1.15 -15.83
C PHE A 78 -14.29 2.65 -15.62
N ILE A 79 -13.30 3.36 -15.08
CA ILE A 79 -13.38 4.80 -14.81
C ILE A 79 -13.63 5.61 -16.10
N PRO A 80 -12.83 5.46 -17.18
CA PRO A 80 -13.09 6.12 -18.46
C PRO A 80 -14.44 5.71 -19.08
N TYR A 81 -14.81 4.42 -18.95
CA TYR A 81 -16.10 3.94 -19.46
C TYR A 81 -17.29 4.67 -18.82
N VAL A 82 -17.27 4.86 -17.49
CA VAL A 82 -18.34 5.61 -16.80
C VAL A 82 -18.42 7.06 -17.30
N ALA A 83 -17.26 7.68 -17.54
CA ALA A 83 -17.20 9.08 -17.98
C ALA A 83 -17.63 9.29 -19.45
N THR A 84 -17.24 8.37 -20.34
CA THR A 84 -17.41 8.53 -21.80
C THR A 84 -18.47 7.62 -22.41
N GLN A 85 -18.99 6.64 -21.65
CA GLN A 85 -19.87 5.56 -22.09
C GLN A 85 -19.29 4.75 -23.27
N SER A 86 -17.98 4.80 -23.44
CA SER A 86 -17.27 4.10 -24.51
C SER A 86 -16.02 3.38 -23.97
N ILE A 87 -15.74 2.20 -24.53
CA ILE A 87 -14.53 1.45 -24.20
C ILE A 87 -13.46 1.79 -25.26
N SER A 88 -12.32 2.29 -24.79
CA SER A 88 -11.17 2.45 -25.66
C SER A 88 -10.49 1.11 -25.86
N PHE A 89 -10.58 0.56 -27.07
CA PHE A 89 -9.91 -0.70 -27.42
C PHE A 89 -8.39 -0.62 -27.25
N LEU A 90 -7.80 0.56 -27.46
CA LEU A 90 -6.38 0.78 -27.28
C LEU A 90 -5.97 0.63 -25.81
N THR A 91 -6.67 1.29 -24.88
CA THR A 91 -6.38 1.19 -23.44
C THR A 91 -6.61 -0.23 -22.95
N LEU A 92 -7.67 -0.88 -23.40
CA LEU A 92 -7.93 -2.28 -23.04
C LEU A 92 -6.81 -3.21 -23.52
N ALA A 93 -6.35 -3.07 -24.77
CA ALA A 93 -5.26 -3.89 -25.33
C ALA A 93 -3.94 -3.67 -24.57
N ILE A 94 -3.60 -2.41 -24.23
CA ILE A 94 -2.40 -2.07 -23.46
C ILE A 94 -2.47 -2.71 -22.07
N VAL A 95 -3.59 -2.55 -21.37
CA VAL A 95 -3.77 -3.09 -20.01
C VAL A 95 -3.69 -4.63 -20.02
N LEU A 96 -4.36 -5.29 -20.96
CA LEU A 96 -4.30 -6.75 -21.08
C LEU A 96 -2.89 -7.23 -21.41
N GLY A 97 -2.19 -6.56 -22.33
CA GLY A 97 -0.80 -6.86 -22.66
C GLY A 97 0.13 -6.71 -21.46
N LEU A 98 -0.05 -5.65 -20.68
CA LEU A 98 0.72 -5.41 -19.46
C LEU A 98 0.45 -6.49 -18.39
N ILE A 99 -0.82 -6.83 -18.16
CA ILE A 99 -1.20 -7.90 -17.21
C ILE A 99 -0.58 -9.24 -17.67
N ALA A 100 -0.67 -9.59 -18.94
CA ALA A 100 -0.09 -10.82 -19.46
C ALA A 100 1.42 -10.84 -19.29
N PHE A 101 2.13 -9.76 -19.62
CA PHE A 101 3.57 -9.63 -19.46
C PHE A 101 4.00 -9.74 -17.99
N LEU A 102 3.34 -9.00 -17.09
CA LEU A 102 3.66 -9.01 -15.65
C LEU A 102 3.34 -10.38 -15.03
N SER A 103 2.23 -11.00 -15.42
CA SER A 103 1.88 -12.35 -14.97
C SER A 103 2.92 -13.39 -15.42
N TYR A 104 3.35 -13.32 -16.66
CA TYR A 104 4.44 -14.17 -17.16
C TYR A 104 5.74 -13.97 -16.37
N ARG A 105 6.11 -12.71 -16.10
CA ARG A 105 7.30 -12.36 -15.31
C ARG A 105 7.19 -12.85 -13.86
N LEU A 106 6.01 -12.73 -13.28
CA LEU A 106 5.74 -13.17 -11.91
C LEU A 106 5.84 -14.71 -11.81
N ILE A 107 5.21 -15.44 -12.73
CA ILE A 107 5.27 -16.90 -12.77
C ILE A 107 6.71 -17.35 -12.96
N THR A 108 7.41 -16.88 -14.00
CA THR A 108 8.76 -17.37 -14.34
C THR A 108 9.80 -17.00 -13.29
N ARG A 109 9.72 -15.83 -12.66
CA ARG A 109 10.70 -15.40 -11.66
C ARG A 109 10.39 -15.87 -10.25
N TYR A 110 9.12 -15.88 -9.87
CA TYR A 110 8.77 -16.15 -8.49
C TYR A 110 8.49 -17.62 -8.19
N THR A 111 7.84 -18.34 -9.11
CA THR A 111 7.49 -19.76 -8.87
C THR A 111 8.59 -20.74 -9.29
N THR A 112 9.35 -20.41 -10.34
CA THR A 112 10.36 -21.34 -10.90
C THR A 112 11.77 -21.11 -10.37
N GLN A 113 12.10 -19.92 -9.89
CA GLN A 113 13.42 -19.67 -9.31
C GLN A 113 13.47 -20.08 -7.83
N GLU A 114 14.60 -20.63 -7.44
CA GLU A 114 14.90 -20.85 -6.02
C GLU A 114 15.02 -19.49 -5.32
N GLN A 115 14.33 -19.37 -4.20
CA GLN A 115 14.41 -18.18 -3.38
C GLN A 115 15.65 -18.26 -2.51
N GLU A 116 16.47 -17.22 -2.55
CA GLU A 116 17.64 -17.11 -1.68
C GLU A 116 17.24 -17.03 -0.20
N ASP A 117 18.12 -17.54 0.66
CA ASP A 117 17.94 -17.38 2.10
C ASP A 117 18.18 -15.93 2.50
N VAL A 118 17.19 -15.35 3.13
CA VAL A 118 17.29 -13.99 3.68
C VAL A 118 17.62 -14.10 5.16
N ASP A 119 18.91 -14.03 5.49
CA ASP A 119 19.37 -13.95 6.88
C ASP A 119 19.45 -12.48 7.31
N MET A 120 18.31 -11.94 7.67
CA MET A 120 18.21 -10.55 8.13
C MET A 120 17.74 -10.53 9.59
N PRO A 121 18.52 -9.90 10.49
CA PRO A 121 18.14 -9.80 11.90
C PRO A 121 16.88 -8.96 12.08
N TYR A 122 16.10 -9.27 13.11
CA TYR A 122 14.82 -8.64 13.42
C TYR A 122 14.86 -7.09 13.39
N TRP A 123 15.89 -6.48 13.95
CA TRP A 123 15.99 -5.03 14.05
C TRP A 123 16.09 -4.33 12.68
N ARG A 124 16.67 -4.99 11.65
CA ARG A 124 16.71 -4.43 10.27
C ARG A 124 15.32 -4.43 9.64
N TRP A 125 14.55 -5.49 9.86
CA TRP A 125 13.14 -5.52 9.46
C TRP A 125 12.34 -4.40 10.13
N TYR A 126 12.57 -4.21 11.44
CA TYR A 126 11.94 -3.14 12.19
C TYR A 126 12.27 -1.75 11.61
N VAL A 127 13.55 -1.45 11.41
CA VAL A 127 13.97 -0.17 10.84
C VAL A 127 13.40 0.06 9.45
N LEU A 128 13.41 -0.97 8.60
CA LEU A 128 12.83 -0.91 7.26
C LEU A 128 11.34 -0.50 7.30
N PHE A 129 10.54 -1.21 8.10
CA PHE A 129 9.11 -0.90 8.21
C PHE A 129 8.85 0.41 8.94
N PHE A 130 9.66 0.73 9.96
CA PHE A 130 9.55 1.99 10.67
C PHE A 130 9.76 3.19 9.74
N VAL A 131 10.84 3.20 8.98
CA VAL A 131 11.13 4.27 8.04
C VAL A 131 10.03 4.34 6.97
N ALA A 132 9.64 3.21 6.38
CA ALA A 132 8.61 3.15 5.35
C ALA A 132 7.24 3.66 5.83
N ILE A 133 6.85 3.36 7.08
CA ILE A 133 5.56 3.80 7.64
C ILE A 133 5.63 5.25 8.11
N LEU A 134 6.74 5.65 8.73
CA LEU A 134 6.89 7.00 9.30
C LEU A 134 7.01 8.09 8.22
N THR A 135 7.64 7.79 7.09
CA THR A 135 7.78 8.77 5.99
C THR A 135 6.42 9.24 5.48
N HIS A 136 5.42 8.36 5.43
CA HIS A 136 4.09 8.71 4.92
C HIS A 136 3.40 9.84 5.73
N PRO A 137 3.16 9.73 7.04
CA PRO A 137 2.54 10.80 7.80
C PRO A 137 3.40 12.08 7.88
N ILE A 138 4.73 11.99 7.76
CA ILE A 138 5.58 13.16 7.66
C ILE A 138 5.33 13.91 6.35
N LEU A 139 5.20 13.19 5.24
CA LEU A 139 4.86 13.77 3.94
C LEU A 139 3.46 14.40 3.96
N ASP A 140 2.52 13.79 4.64
CA ASP A 140 1.17 14.33 4.81
C ASP A 140 1.14 15.64 5.61
N CYS A 141 2.06 15.81 6.55
CA CYS A 141 2.22 17.09 7.25
C CYS A 141 2.67 18.22 6.32
N CYS A 142 3.31 17.91 5.19
CA CYS A 142 3.69 18.91 4.20
C CYS A 142 2.48 19.45 3.41
N THR A 143 1.36 18.73 3.42
CA THR A 143 0.14 19.13 2.72
C THR A 143 -0.68 20.13 3.55
N ASN A 144 -1.66 20.78 2.88
CA ASN A 144 -2.59 21.70 3.54
C ASN A 144 -3.62 21.00 4.43
N TYR A 145 -3.85 19.70 4.26
CA TYR A 145 -4.76 18.93 5.12
C TYR A 145 -4.13 18.56 6.46
N GLY A 146 -2.80 18.37 6.49
CA GLY A 146 -2.08 17.99 7.69
C GLY A 146 -2.45 16.60 8.23
N THR A 147 -1.86 16.26 9.36
CA THR A 147 -1.97 14.94 10.00
C THR A 147 -1.96 15.05 11.52
N GLN A 148 -2.68 14.15 12.19
CA GLN A 148 -2.74 14.08 13.66
C GLN A 148 -1.61 13.18 14.19
N LEU A 149 -0.36 13.67 14.12
CA LEU A 149 0.83 12.89 14.48
C LEU A 149 0.85 12.36 15.90
N PHE A 150 0.17 13.06 16.84
CA PHE A 150 0.25 12.75 18.27
C PHE A 150 -0.91 11.91 18.79
N GLN A 151 -1.77 11.39 17.90
CA GLN A 151 -2.79 10.46 18.34
C GLN A 151 -2.16 9.17 18.94
N PRO A 152 -2.79 8.55 19.97
CA PRO A 152 -4.10 8.88 20.57
C PRO A 152 -4.04 9.94 21.68
N PHE A 153 -2.92 10.61 21.92
CA PHE A 153 -2.71 11.53 23.04
C PHE A 153 -3.18 12.95 22.77
N SER A 154 -3.24 13.34 21.49
CA SER A 154 -3.64 14.69 21.07
C SER A 154 -4.22 14.67 19.66
N ASP A 155 -5.32 15.39 19.46
CA ASP A 155 -5.99 15.54 18.18
C ASP A 155 -5.46 16.74 17.37
N VAL A 156 -4.37 17.37 17.83
CA VAL A 156 -3.76 18.50 17.13
C VAL A 156 -3.28 18.04 15.76
N ARG A 157 -3.77 18.72 14.72
CA ARG A 157 -3.40 18.47 13.32
C ARG A 157 -2.24 19.38 12.92
N LEU A 158 -1.15 18.78 12.48
CA LEU A 158 0.02 19.48 11.98
C LEU A 158 -0.07 19.59 10.45
N ALA A 159 -0.01 20.81 9.93
CA ALA A 159 0.02 21.10 8.51
C ALA A 159 1.05 22.20 8.23
N TRP A 160 2.06 21.90 7.42
CA TRP A 160 3.11 22.87 7.06
C TRP A 160 2.74 23.66 5.80
N ASN A 161 1.73 23.25 5.06
CA ASN A 161 1.20 23.94 3.87
C ASN A 161 2.25 24.25 2.79
N ASN A 162 3.25 23.38 2.65
CA ASN A 162 4.36 23.60 1.70
C ASN A 162 4.04 23.08 0.31
N ILE A 163 3.12 22.12 0.19
CA ILE A 163 2.89 21.33 -1.01
C ILE A 163 1.40 21.13 -1.22
N SER A 164 0.94 21.25 -2.47
CA SER A 164 -0.42 20.86 -2.84
C SER A 164 -0.55 19.34 -2.87
N VAL A 165 -1.66 18.80 -2.36
CA VAL A 165 -1.96 17.35 -2.42
C VAL A 165 -1.98 16.81 -3.85
N ALA A 166 -2.31 17.66 -4.82
CA ALA A 166 -2.38 17.32 -6.24
C ALA A 166 -1.12 17.73 -7.03
N ASP A 167 0.02 17.96 -6.37
CA ASP A 167 1.27 18.26 -7.06
C ASP A 167 1.82 16.99 -7.73
N PRO A 168 1.87 16.93 -9.09
CA PRO A 168 2.29 15.74 -9.80
C PRO A 168 3.76 15.36 -9.55
N LEU A 169 4.62 16.34 -9.26
CA LEU A 169 6.05 16.10 -8.98
C LEU A 169 6.27 15.48 -7.60
N TYR A 170 5.30 15.61 -6.71
CA TYR A 170 5.38 15.13 -5.34
C TYR A 170 4.55 13.88 -5.07
N THR A 171 3.42 13.73 -5.76
CA THR A 171 2.51 12.58 -5.59
C THR A 171 2.81 11.42 -6.52
N LEU A 172 3.64 11.63 -7.57
CA LEU A 172 4.13 10.58 -8.45
C LEU A 172 5.62 10.36 -8.16
N PRO A 173 5.97 9.43 -7.27
CA PRO A 173 7.36 9.04 -7.04
C PRO A 173 7.91 8.24 -8.23
#